data_34bac672a983a491505cef346627079d
#
_entry.id   34bac672a983a491505cef346627079d
#
_cell.length_a   1.000
_cell.length_b   1.000
_cell.length_c   1.000
_cell.angle_alpha   90.00
_cell.angle_beta   90.00
_cell.angle_gamma   90.00
#
_symmetry.space_group_name_H-M   'P 1'
#
loop_
_entity.id
_entity.type
_entity.pdbx_description
1 polymer ?
#
loop_
_entity_poly.entity_id
_entity_poly.type
_entity_poly.pdbx_seq_one_letter_code
_entity_poly.pdbx_strand_id
1 'polypeptide(L)'
;MKSGGIGEILFLCHRIPFPPDRGDKIRSHNLLRKLCEIAPVHVGCFADDARDMSFATELGDISASQKIIPRNNSRVLAGLKGLANGQPMLVALFDHPVMHNWVREILAARPISAVVAYSAQMAHFVPVLEEGKRFVMDFVDLDSAKYTAYGEGQGGPLGWINRREGRVLLDFEKAVAVRANVSTFVSEAEASLFRAVSGLSTGKVRALENGVALDYFSPDAQFERLSPEERGTGPLLVFTGQMDYRPNIEAVDSFARISMPAIRDAHPDARFAIVGRSPTAAVEALASLPGVTVTGAVADVRGWLAAADVVVAPLRIARGIQNKVLEAMAMGRPVVASAQASEGIDVQWDRHLLVASNAGQEAALVLKLLADKQLSADLGKAARARMVERYDWSATLAGVPALIGG
;
A
#
# COMPACT_ATOMS: atom_id res chain seq x y z
N MET A 1 -34.52 20.14 16.89
CA MET A 1 -33.16 20.04 16.32
C MET A 1 -33.26 19.01 15.19
N LYS A 2 -33.13 19.45 13.92
CA LYS A 2 -33.09 18.51 12.78
C LYS A 2 -31.79 17.69 12.94
N SER A 3 -31.89 16.39 12.96
CA SER A 3 -30.72 15.50 12.82
C SER A 3 -30.10 15.81 11.46
N GLY A 4 -29.06 16.64 11.46
CA GLY A 4 -28.34 16.98 10.25
C GLY A 4 -27.56 15.73 9.81
N GLY A 5 -28.13 14.99 8.85
CA GLY A 5 -27.40 13.94 8.16
C GLY A 5 -26.14 14.52 7.54
N ILE A 6 -25.09 13.70 7.43
CA ILE A 6 -23.87 14.05 6.70
C ILE A 6 -24.28 14.45 5.28
N GLY A 7 -23.82 15.61 4.80
CA GLY A 7 -23.98 16.03 3.41
C GLY A 7 -23.16 15.14 2.46
N GLU A 8 -23.05 15.55 1.20
CA GLU A 8 -22.27 14.82 0.22
C GLU A 8 -20.76 14.93 0.51
N ILE A 9 -19.98 13.97 0.01
CA ILE A 9 -18.54 13.86 0.25
C ILE A 9 -17.79 14.08 -1.08
N LEU A 10 -16.74 14.88 -1.05
CA LEU A 10 -15.75 14.95 -2.14
C LEU A 10 -14.53 14.09 -1.79
N PHE A 11 -14.27 13.06 -2.59
CA PHE A 11 -13.11 12.18 -2.45
C PHE A 11 -12.10 12.42 -3.58
N LEU A 12 -10.87 12.78 -3.23
CA LEU A 12 -9.80 13.06 -4.17
C LEU A 12 -8.70 12.02 -4.00
N CYS A 13 -8.44 11.21 -5.01
CA CYS A 13 -7.39 10.19 -4.97
C CYS A 13 -6.46 10.29 -6.18
N HIS A 14 -5.17 10.01 -5.96
CA HIS A 14 -4.13 10.20 -6.98
C HIS A 14 -4.18 9.16 -8.11
N ARG A 15 -4.95 8.09 -7.93
CA ARG A 15 -5.25 7.07 -8.96
C ARG A 15 -6.69 6.61 -8.85
N ILE A 16 -7.24 6.16 -9.97
CA ILE A 16 -8.53 5.48 -9.96
C ILE A 16 -8.48 4.28 -8.99
N PRO A 17 -9.42 4.16 -8.02
CA PRO A 17 -9.39 3.13 -6.98
C PRO A 17 -9.85 1.75 -7.49
N PHE A 18 -9.71 1.47 -8.79
CA PHE A 18 -10.07 0.23 -9.47
C PHE A 18 -9.00 -0.21 -10.46
N PRO A 19 -8.76 -1.53 -10.66
CA PRO A 19 -9.16 -2.58 -9.72
C PRO A 19 -8.32 -2.49 -8.45
N PRO A 20 -8.74 -3.03 -7.28
CA PRO A 20 -7.97 -3.02 -6.05
C PRO A 20 -6.87 -4.08 -6.07
N ASP A 21 -5.93 -3.97 -7.01
CA ASP A 21 -4.88 -4.95 -7.30
C ASP A 21 -3.47 -4.49 -6.89
N ARG A 22 -3.35 -3.36 -6.19
CA ARG A 22 -2.10 -2.82 -5.65
C ARG A 22 -2.36 -1.99 -4.40
N GLY A 23 -1.36 -1.86 -3.53
CA GLY A 23 -1.52 -1.33 -2.18
C GLY A 23 -2.25 0.00 -2.09
N ASP A 24 -1.87 0.98 -2.93
CA ASP A 24 -2.52 2.29 -2.97
C ASP A 24 -3.98 2.23 -3.47
N LYS A 25 -4.27 1.36 -4.44
CA LYS A 25 -5.64 1.14 -4.93
C LYS A 25 -6.49 0.32 -3.96
N ILE A 26 -5.93 -0.68 -3.28
CA ILE A 26 -6.65 -1.48 -2.27
C ILE A 26 -7.18 -0.56 -1.17
N ARG A 27 -6.33 0.31 -0.62
CA ARG A 27 -6.75 1.23 0.44
C ARG A 27 -7.77 2.25 -0.06
N SER A 28 -7.50 2.94 -1.18
CA SER A 28 -8.40 3.97 -1.71
C SER A 28 -9.76 3.38 -2.14
N HIS A 29 -9.79 2.15 -2.65
CA HIS A 29 -11.01 1.42 -2.97
C HIS A 29 -11.87 1.15 -1.72
N ASN A 30 -11.28 0.58 -0.67
CA ASN A 30 -12.02 0.27 0.55
C ASN A 30 -12.46 1.54 1.29
N LEU A 31 -11.63 2.58 1.30
CA LEU A 31 -12.00 3.88 1.84
C LEU A 31 -13.18 4.49 1.05
N LEU A 32 -13.14 4.47 -0.29
CA LEU A 32 -14.24 4.94 -1.14
C LEU A 32 -15.53 4.17 -0.83
N ARG A 33 -15.48 2.83 -0.79
CA ARG A 33 -16.66 2.03 -0.45
C ARG A 33 -17.23 2.40 0.90
N LYS A 34 -16.36 2.58 1.91
CA LYS A 34 -16.79 3.02 3.25
C LYS A 34 -17.43 4.40 3.24
N LEU A 35 -16.91 5.34 2.47
CA LEU A 35 -17.51 6.66 2.30
C LEU A 35 -18.88 6.59 1.61
N CYS A 36 -19.03 5.74 0.59
CA CYS A 36 -20.30 5.52 -0.13
C CYS A 36 -21.40 4.88 0.75
N GLU A 37 -21.03 4.13 1.80
CA GLU A 37 -21.99 3.63 2.80
C GLU A 37 -22.57 4.76 3.68
N ILE A 38 -21.88 5.90 3.76
CA ILE A 38 -22.22 7.01 4.66
C ILE A 38 -23.03 8.09 3.93
N ALA A 39 -22.60 8.47 2.72
CA ALA A 39 -23.22 9.56 1.94
C ALA A 39 -22.86 9.43 0.46
N PRO A 40 -23.56 10.17 -0.46
CA PRO A 40 -23.17 10.29 -1.86
C PRO A 40 -21.74 10.84 -1.99
N VAL A 41 -20.89 10.18 -2.81
CA VAL A 41 -19.46 10.53 -2.99
C VAL A 41 -19.19 11.00 -4.41
N HIS A 42 -18.56 12.17 -4.54
CA HIS A 42 -18.02 12.70 -5.79
C HIS A 42 -16.53 12.38 -5.86
N VAL A 43 -16.06 11.71 -6.91
CA VAL A 43 -14.68 11.20 -6.98
C VAL A 43 -13.88 11.95 -8.04
N GLY A 44 -12.77 12.59 -7.62
CA GLY A 44 -11.74 13.14 -8.50
C GLY A 44 -10.49 12.29 -8.47
N CYS A 45 -10.05 11.77 -9.62
CA CYS A 45 -8.87 10.90 -9.68
C CYS A 45 -8.13 11.00 -11.01
N PHE A 46 -6.94 10.37 -11.05
CA PHE A 46 -6.14 10.24 -12.26
C PHE A 46 -6.09 8.78 -12.72
N ALA A 47 -5.92 8.57 -14.03
CA ALA A 47 -5.65 7.28 -14.64
C ALA A 47 -4.22 7.25 -15.17
N ASP A 48 -3.46 6.22 -14.84
CA ASP A 48 -2.06 6.08 -15.27
C ASP A 48 -1.95 5.62 -16.74
N ASP A 49 -2.92 4.82 -17.22
CA ASP A 49 -2.93 4.21 -18.54
C ASP A 49 -4.37 3.91 -19.04
N ALA A 50 -4.46 3.29 -20.21
CA ALA A 50 -5.73 2.89 -20.82
C ALA A 50 -6.46 1.79 -20.02
N ARG A 51 -5.72 0.91 -19.34
CA ARG A 51 -6.30 -0.10 -18.46
C ARG A 51 -6.99 0.56 -17.28
N ASP A 52 -6.39 1.57 -16.67
CA ASP A 52 -7.01 2.33 -15.60
C ASP A 52 -8.32 3.00 -16.09
N MET A 53 -8.32 3.57 -17.30
CA MET A 53 -9.51 4.18 -17.89
C MET A 53 -10.64 3.19 -18.15
N SER A 54 -10.36 1.91 -18.40
CA SER A 54 -11.40 0.90 -18.63
C SER A 54 -12.28 0.63 -17.39
N PHE A 55 -11.85 1.03 -16.18
CA PHE A 55 -12.61 0.92 -14.94
C PHE A 55 -13.46 2.17 -14.61
N ALA A 56 -13.64 3.07 -15.58
CA ALA A 56 -14.46 4.28 -15.37
C ALA A 56 -15.94 3.94 -15.08
N THR A 57 -16.47 2.88 -15.67
CA THR A 57 -17.85 2.43 -15.46
C THR A 57 -18.03 1.92 -14.02
N GLU A 58 -17.17 1.04 -13.56
CA GLU A 58 -17.22 0.49 -12.19
C GLU A 58 -17.08 1.59 -11.13
N LEU A 59 -16.28 2.62 -11.37
CA LEU A 59 -16.23 3.78 -10.50
C LEU A 59 -17.55 4.58 -10.56
N GLY A 60 -18.13 4.73 -11.75
CA GLY A 60 -19.41 5.41 -11.96
C GLY A 60 -20.57 4.75 -11.25
N ASP A 61 -20.58 3.41 -11.19
CA ASP A 61 -21.65 2.63 -10.56
C ASP A 61 -21.78 2.87 -9.04
N ILE A 62 -20.68 3.27 -8.37
CA ILE A 62 -20.66 3.49 -6.92
C ILE A 62 -20.53 4.95 -6.51
N SER A 63 -20.20 5.86 -7.43
CA SER A 63 -20.02 7.28 -7.14
C SER A 63 -21.20 8.12 -7.63
N ALA A 64 -21.51 9.21 -6.90
CA ALA A 64 -22.55 10.18 -7.31
C ALA A 64 -22.14 10.98 -8.54
N SER A 65 -20.85 11.25 -8.71
CA SER A 65 -20.22 11.74 -9.94
C SER A 65 -18.72 11.49 -9.91
N GLN A 66 -18.09 11.54 -11.06
CA GLN A 66 -16.67 11.30 -11.16
C GLN A 66 -15.96 12.23 -12.15
N LYS A 67 -14.67 12.49 -11.89
CA LYS A 67 -13.76 13.15 -12.80
C LYS A 67 -12.47 12.37 -12.85
N ILE A 68 -12.24 11.67 -13.97
CA ILE A 68 -11.02 10.90 -14.21
C ILE A 68 -10.18 11.68 -15.22
N ILE A 69 -8.93 11.94 -14.90
CA ILE A 69 -8.01 12.67 -15.78
C ILE A 69 -6.88 11.71 -16.18
N PRO A 70 -6.70 11.45 -17.49
CA PRO A 70 -5.54 10.68 -17.96
C PRO A 70 -4.23 11.41 -17.62
N ARG A 71 -3.29 10.69 -17.03
CA ARG A 71 -2.01 11.26 -16.63
C ARG A 71 -0.98 11.19 -17.76
N ASN A 72 -0.92 12.26 -18.56
CA ASN A 72 0.00 12.38 -19.69
C ASN A 72 1.26 13.22 -19.36
N ASN A 73 1.42 13.64 -18.10
CA ASN A 73 2.52 14.52 -17.71
C ASN A 73 3.88 13.79 -17.72
N SER A 74 4.85 14.34 -18.45
CA SER A 74 6.24 13.89 -18.37
C SER A 74 6.79 14.09 -16.95
N ARG A 75 7.28 13.02 -16.34
CA ARG A 75 7.94 13.08 -15.01
C ARG A 75 9.11 14.06 -14.97
N VAL A 76 9.83 14.17 -16.09
CA VAL A 76 10.98 15.09 -16.22
C VAL A 76 10.52 16.55 -16.21
N LEU A 77 9.50 16.90 -17.00
CA LEU A 77 8.95 18.26 -17.03
C LEU A 77 8.31 18.66 -15.70
N ALA A 78 7.57 17.76 -15.06
CA ALA A 78 7.01 18.00 -13.72
C ALA A 78 8.12 18.19 -12.67
N GLY A 79 9.18 17.39 -12.72
CA GLY A 79 10.35 17.54 -11.86
C GLY A 79 11.02 18.90 -12.02
N LEU A 80 11.26 19.34 -13.26
CA LEU A 80 11.83 20.66 -13.56
C LEU A 80 10.93 21.81 -13.09
N LYS A 81 9.60 21.70 -13.30
CA LYS A 81 8.61 22.68 -12.80
C LYS A 81 8.64 22.75 -11.26
N GLY A 82 8.65 21.61 -10.58
CA GLY A 82 8.75 21.55 -9.12
C GLY A 82 10.03 22.15 -8.57
N LEU A 83 11.17 21.90 -9.25
CA LEU A 83 12.45 22.50 -8.90
C LEU A 83 12.43 24.03 -9.07
N ALA A 84 11.95 24.54 -10.20
CA ALA A 84 11.89 25.95 -10.52
C ALA A 84 10.97 26.74 -9.57
N ASN A 85 9.84 26.15 -9.16
CA ASN A 85 8.82 26.79 -8.33
C ASN A 85 9.01 26.52 -6.81
N GLY A 86 10.03 25.79 -6.40
CA GLY A 86 10.25 25.42 -5.01
C GLY A 86 9.22 24.44 -4.45
N GLN A 87 8.36 23.85 -5.29
CA GLN A 87 7.32 22.90 -4.89
C GLN A 87 7.86 21.45 -4.85
N PRO A 88 7.20 20.56 -4.08
CA PRO A 88 7.47 19.12 -4.19
C PRO A 88 7.22 18.63 -5.62
N MET A 89 8.17 17.87 -6.17
CA MET A 89 8.02 17.28 -7.51
C MET A 89 6.80 16.36 -7.59
N LEU A 90 6.51 15.65 -6.48
CA LEU A 90 5.34 14.79 -6.39
C LEU A 90 4.03 15.57 -6.57
N VAL A 91 3.91 16.77 -5.98
CA VAL A 91 2.75 17.65 -6.14
C VAL A 91 2.69 18.20 -7.56
N ALA A 92 3.82 18.69 -8.10
CA ALA A 92 3.88 19.23 -9.46
C ALA A 92 3.52 18.19 -10.54
N LEU A 93 3.76 16.90 -10.29
CA LEU A 93 3.42 15.81 -11.20
C LEU A 93 1.90 15.63 -11.38
N PHE A 94 1.12 15.91 -10.35
CA PHE A 94 -0.34 15.77 -10.35
C PHE A 94 -1.07 17.10 -10.57
N ASP A 95 -0.38 18.25 -10.58
CA ASP A 95 -1.01 19.55 -10.78
C ASP A 95 -1.67 19.64 -12.16
N HIS A 96 -3.00 19.79 -12.17
CA HIS A 96 -3.81 19.81 -13.38
C HIS A 96 -5.00 20.80 -13.28
N PRO A 97 -5.11 21.77 -14.21
CA PRO A 97 -6.11 22.83 -14.11
C PRO A 97 -7.56 22.31 -14.18
N VAL A 98 -7.81 21.24 -14.93
CA VAL A 98 -9.15 20.64 -15.01
C VAL A 98 -9.61 20.07 -13.66
N MET A 99 -8.70 19.48 -12.86
CA MET A 99 -9.05 18.99 -11.52
C MET A 99 -9.37 20.17 -10.58
N HIS A 100 -8.57 21.23 -10.59
CA HIS A 100 -8.85 22.43 -9.81
C HIS A 100 -10.20 23.06 -10.14
N ASN A 101 -10.56 23.14 -11.43
CA ASN A 101 -11.84 23.69 -11.87
C ASN A 101 -12.99 22.79 -11.40
N TRP A 102 -12.89 21.49 -11.65
CA TRP A 102 -13.93 20.54 -11.25
C TRP A 102 -14.16 20.51 -9.73
N VAL A 103 -13.11 20.55 -8.93
CA VAL A 103 -13.23 20.62 -7.45
C VAL A 103 -13.99 21.88 -7.04
N ARG A 104 -13.68 23.04 -7.63
CA ARG A 104 -14.42 24.30 -7.35
C ARG A 104 -15.89 24.22 -7.76
N GLU A 105 -16.17 23.65 -8.92
CA GLU A 105 -17.54 23.44 -9.42
C GLU A 105 -18.35 22.54 -8.48
N ILE A 106 -17.80 21.40 -8.05
CA ILE A 106 -18.46 20.49 -7.12
C ILE A 106 -18.71 21.15 -5.77
N LEU A 107 -17.72 21.86 -5.21
CA LEU A 107 -17.88 22.57 -3.92
C LEU A 107 -18.93 23.67 -3.96
N ALA A 108 -19.13 24.30 -5.13
CA ALA A 108 -20.13 25.34 -5.32
C ALA A 108 -21.54 24.79 -5.63
N ALA A 109 -21.61 23.67 -6.37
CA ALA A 109 -22.88 23.14 -6.88
C ALA A 109 -23.52 22.08 -5.97
N ARG A 110 -22.76 21.47 -5.06
CA ARG A 110 -23.21 20.34 -4.25
C ARG A 110 -23.10 20.63 -2.76
N PRO A 111 -23.98 20.06 -1.91
CA PRO A 111 -23.95 20.26 -0.45
C PRO A 111 -22.83 19.44 0.21
N ILE A 112 -21.57 19.68 -0.21
CA ILE A 112 -20.41 18.98 0.30
C ILE A 112 -20.19 19.36 1.77
N SER A 113 -20.22 18.35 2.66
CA SER A 113 -19.92 18.51 4.09
C SER A 113 -18.50 18.08 4.46
N ALA A 114 -17.91 17.19 3.66
CA ALA A 114 -16.55 16.71 3.90
C ALA A 114 -15.76 16.56 2.59
N VAL A 115 -14.48 16.90 2.65
CA VAL A 115 -13.49 16.62 1.60
C VAL A 115 -12.47 15.66 2.17
N VAL A 116 -12.27 14.54 1.50
CA VAL A 116 -11.26 13.54 1.84
C VAL A 116 -10.22 13.51 0.72
N ALA A 117 -8.98 13.91 1.03
CA ALA A 117 -7.87 13.80 0.09
C ALA A 117 -7.00 12.57 0.45
N TYR A 118 -6.76 11.73 -0.52
CA TYR A 118 -5.98 10.50 -0.39
C TYR A 118 -4.64 10.65 -1.10
N SER A 119 -3.55 10.51 -0.31
CA SER A 119 -2.16 10.78 -0.68
C SER A 119 -1.82 12.27 -0.78
N ALA A 120 -0.63 12.67 -0.29
CA ALA A 120 -0.22 14.05 -0.07
C ALA A 120 -0.43 14.97 -1.29
N GLN A 121 -0.11 14.46 -2.49
CA GLN A 121 -0.23 15.22 -3.74
C GLN A 121 -1.66 15.61 -4.12
N MET A 122 -2.70 15.03 -3.50
CA MET A 122 -4.08 15.43 -3.78
C MET A 122 -4.54 16.64 -2.94
N ALA A 123 -3.83 16.92 -1.86
CA ALA A 123 -4.20 18.00 -0.94
C ALA A 123 -4.15 19.41 -1.56
N HIS A 124 -3.34 19.60 -2.61
CA HIS A 124 -3.23 20.92 -3.26
C HIS A 124 -4.49 21.32 -4.06
N PHE A 125 -5.36 20.34 -4.41
CA PHE A 125 -6.64 20.61 -5.04
C PHE A 125 -7.71 21.10 -4.05
N VAL A 126 -7.50 20.86 -2.74
CA VAL A 126 -8.46 21.26 -1.71
C VAL A 126 -8.27 22.75 -1.38
N PRO A 127 -9.21 23.63 -1.70
CA PRO A 127 -9.13 25.05 -1.34
C PRO A 127 -9.30 25.25 0.17
N VAL A 128 -9.25 26.48 0.63
CA VAL A 128 -9.76 26.84 1.97
C VAL A 128 -11.26 26.57 1.97
N LEU A 129 -11.70 25.70 2.85
CA LEU A 129 -13.11 25.34 2.97
C LEU A 129 -13.86 26.33 3.85
N GLU A 130 -15.15 26.48 3.56
CA GLU A 130 -16.07 27.26 4.40
C GLU A 130 -16.24 26.63 5.79
N GLU A 131 -16.63 27.43 6.75
CA GLU A 131 -16.91 26.99 8.12
C GLU A 131 -17.99 25.89 8.11
N GLY A 132 -17.80 24.87 8.92
CA GLY A 132 -18.70 23.70 8.99
C GLY A 132 -18.34 22.57 8.02
N LYS A 133 -17.54 22.80 7.00
CA LYS A 133 -17.04 21.75 6.12
C LYS A 133 -15.76 21.11 6.71
N ARG A 134 -15.63 19.80 6.60
CA ARG A 134 -14.46 19.08 7.13
C ARG A 134 -13.46 18.74 6.03
N PHE A 135 -12.19 18.87 6.35
CA PHE A 135 -11.09 18.37 5.53
C PHE A 135 -10.37 17.24 6.23
N VAL A 136 -10.42 16.05 5.65
CA VAL A 136 -9.68 14.86 6.09
C VAL A 136 -8.55 14.60 5.11
N MET A 137 -7.33 14.52 5.62
CA MET A 137 -6.15 14.20 4.82
C MET A 137 -5.65 12.79 5.16
N ASP A 138 -5.81 11.85 4.24
CA ASP A 138 -5.17 10.53 4.36
C ASP A 138 -3.83 10.55 3.62
N PHE A 139 -2.74 10.72 4.38
CA PHE A 139 -1.38 10.73 3.80
C PHE A 139 -0.95 9.34 3.33
N VAL A 140 -1.51 8.30 3.90
CA VAL A 140 -1.09 6.90 3.72
C VAL A 140 0.23 6.65 4.45
N ASP A 141 1.34 7.02 3.83
CA ASP A 141 2.71 6.95 4.36
C ASP A 141 3.30 8.36 4.52
N LEU A 142 4.35 8.49 5.29
CA LEU A 142 5.14 9.72 5.37
C LEU A 142 6.17 9.75 4.21
N ASP A 143 5.73 10.23 3.04
CA ASP A 143 6.55 10.22 1.81
C ASP A 143 7.83 11.05 1.97
N SER A 144 7.80 12.16 2.70
CA SER A 144 9.00 12.97 3.00
C SER A 144 10.10 12.16 3.68
N ALA A 145 9.75 11.29 4.63
CA ALA A 145 10.70 10.42 5.30
C ALA A 145 11.28 9.34 4.36
N LYS A 146 10.48 8.85 3.39
CA LYS A 146 10.94 7.93 2.36
C LYS A 146 12.00 8.58 1.45
N TYR A 147 11.74 9.80 0.97
CA TYR A 147 12.73 10.55 0.16
C TYR A 147 13.99 10.90 0.94
N THR A 148 13.87 11.24 2.22
CA THR A 148 15.01 11.47 3.11
C THR A 148 15.87 10.21 3.21
N ALA A 149 15.29 9.06 3.48
CA ALA A 149 16.01 7.79 3.54
C ALA A 149 16.69 7.40 2.22
N TYR A 150 16.04 7.66 1.07
CA TYR A 150 16.69 7.49 -0.24
C TYR A 150 17.88 8.44 -0.43
N GLY A 151 17.79 9.66 0.10
CA GLY A 151 18.86 10.66 -0.01
C GLY A 151 20.07 10.39 0.88
N GLU A 152 19.89 9.73 2.03
CA GLU A 152 20.97 9.32 2.95
C GLU A 152 21.85 8.23 2.36
N GLY A 153 21.25 7.28 1.63
CA GLY A 153 21.98 6.18 0.98
C GLY A 153 22.60 6.50 -0.37
N GLN A 154 22.46 7.75 -0.90
CA GLN A 154 22.88 8.10 -2.25
C GLN A 154 23.70 9.39 -2.30
N GLY A 155 24.89 9.33 -2.94
CA GLY A 155 25.68 10.50 -3.30
C GLY A 155 25.27 11.14 -4.64
N GLY A 156 25.96 12.22 -5.02
CA GLY A 156 25.78 12.88 -6.32
C GLY A 156 24.44 13.61 -6.50
N PRO A 157 24.08 13.94 -7.76
CA PRO A 157 22.89 14.75 -8.06
C PRO A 157 21.57 14.10 -7.61
N LEU A 158 21.45 12.80 -7.73
CA LEU A 158 20.22 12.08 -7.36
C LEU A 158 20.01 12.09 -5.83
N GLY A 159 21.07 11.89 -5.04
CA GLY A 159 21.01 12.02 -3.59
C GLY A 159 20.65 13.45 -3.15
N TRP A 160 21.16 14.47 -3.84
CA TRP A 160 20.77 15.87 -3.60
C TRP A 160 19.27 16.10 -3.88
N ILE A 161 18.77 15.60 -5.02
CA ILE A 161 17.34 15.69 -5.38
C ILE A 161 16.47 15.04 -4.31
N ASN A 162 16.82 13.83 -3.88
CA ASN A 162 16.04 13.10 -2.86
C ASN A 162 16.04 13.86 -1.52
N ARG A 163 17.17 14.37 -1.05
CA ARG A 163 17.25 15.18 0.19
C ARG A 163 16.46 16.48 0.09
N ARG A 164 16.51 17.16 -1.07
CA ARG A 164 15.68 18.35 -1.31
C ARG A 164 14.21 17.99 -1.28
N GLU A 165 13.80 16.92 -1.99
CA GLU A 165 12.41 16.51 -2.05
C GLU A 165 11.88 16.12 -0.66
N GLY A 166 12.66 15.38 0.14
CA GLY A 166 12.30 15.05 1.51
C GLY A 166 11.98 16.28 2.36
N ARG A 167 12.78 17.34 2.27
CA ARG A 167 12.56 18.60 3.01
C ARG A 167 11.31 19.34 2.53
N VAL A 168 11.22 19.60 1.22
CA VAL A 168 10.14 20.41 0.65
C VAL A 168 8.79 19.69 0.80
N LEU A 169 8.78 18.36 0.68
CA LEU A 169 7.57 17.56 0.90
C LEU A 169 7.15 17.56 2.37
N LEU A 170 8.10 17.49 3.31
CA LEU A 170 7.80 17.58 4.74
C LEU A 170 7.13 18.92 5.10
N ASP A 171 7.65 20.01 4.55
CA ASP A 171 7.06 21.35 4.78
C ASP A 171 5.64 21.42 4.20
N PHE A 172 5.43 20.83 3.03
CA PHE A 172 4.09 20.72 2.42
C PHE A 172 3.15 19.85 3.26
N GLU A 173 3.58 18.65 3.70
CA GLU A 173 2.80 17.74 4.53
C GLU A 173 2.39 18.41 5.85
N LYS A 174 3.30 19.15 6.51
CA LYS A 174 2.99 19.94 7.71
C LYS A 174 1.95 21.02 7.45
N ALA A 175 2.10 21.79 6.38
CA ALA A 175 1.15 22.83 6.02
C ALA A 175 -0.26 22.27 5.74
N VAL A 176 -0.32 21.13 5.05
CA VAL A 176 -1.59 20.42 4.81
C VAL A 176 -2.21 19.92 6.12
N ALA A 177 -1.44 19.29 6.99
CA ALA A 177 -1.93 18.74 8.25
C ALA A 177 -2.44 19.82 9.22
N VAL A 178 -1.82 20.99 9.25
CA VAL A 178 -2.32 22.15 10.01
C VAL A 178 -3.70 22.57 9.52
N ARG A 179 -3.90 22.61 8.22
CA ARG A 179 -5.14 23.00 7.53
C ARG A 179 -6.25 21.96 7.64
N ALA A 180 -5.88 20.66 7.67
CA ALA A 180 -6.83 19.56 7.79
C ALA A 180 -7.48 19.53 9.18
N ASN A 181 -8.74 19.11 9.27
CA ASN A 181 -9.40 18.83 10.56
C ASN A 181 -8.73 17.62 11.23
N VAL A 182 -8.39 16.60 10.43
CA VAL A 182 -7.66 15.41 10.86
C VAL A 182 -6.81 14.88 9.72
N SER A 183 -5.63 14.36 10.06
CA SER A 183 -4.72 13.67 9.14
C SER A 183 -4.55 12.22 9.58
N THR A 184 -4.53 11.29 8.62
CA THR A 184 -4.38 9.86 8.91
C THR A 184 -3.17 9.25 8.21
N PHE A 185 -2.58 8.24 8.84
CA PHE A 185 -1.47 7.43 8.35
C PHE A 185 -1.83 5.94 8.50
N VAL A 186 -1.21 5.07 7.70
CA VAL A 186 -1.53 3.63 7.72
C VAL A 186 -1.11 2.89 8.98
N SER A 187 -0.28 3.50 9.84
CA SER A 187 0.15 2.88 11.09
C SER A 187 0.38 3.92 12.18
N GLU A 188 0.33 3.46 13.44
CA GLU A 188 0.66 4.32 14.58
C GLU A 188 2.14 4.73 14.58
N ALA A 189 3.04 3.91 14.03
CA ALA A 189 4.45 4.25 13.86
C ALA A 189 4.62 5.47 12.93
N GLU A 190 3.98 5.48 11.75
CA GLU A 190 3.99 6.61 10.82
C GLU A 190 3.32 7.86 11.43
N ALA A 191 2.17 7.70 12.08
CA ALA A 191 1.48 8.79 12.75
C ALA A 191 2.33 9.41 13.87
N SER A 192 3.01 8.58 14.70
CA SER A 192 3.91 9.02 15.76
C SER A 192 5.13 9.75 15.21
N LEU A 193 5.73 9.21 14.14
CA LEU A 193 6.86 9.86 13.47
C LEU A 193 6.45 11.25 12.95
N PHE A 194 5.28 11.35 12.30
CA PHE A 194 4.80 12.64 11.81
C PHE A 194 4.46 13.62 12.96
N ARG A 195 3.83 13.15 14.04
CA ARG A 195 3.60 14.00 15.24
C ARG A 195 4.91 14.55 15.81
N ALA A 196 5.94 13.71 15.90
CA ALA A 196 7.25 14.13 16.41
C ALA A 196 7.88 15.25 15.59
N VAL A 197 7.76 15.20 14.25
CA VAL A 197 8.36 16.23 13.37
C VAL A 197 7.43 17.43 13.12
N SER A 198 6.12 17.29 13.27
CA SER A 198 5.14 18.37 13.03
C SER A 198 4.73 19.13 14.30
N GLY A 199 4.88 18.52 15.47
CA GLY A 199 4.39 19.08 16.75
C GLY A 199 2.86 18.99 16.91
N LEU A 200 2.14 18.32 16.00
CA LEU A 200 0.68 18.18 16.05
C LEU A 200 0.25 17.10 17.04
N SER A 201 -0.92 17.29 17.65
CA SER A 201 -1.47 16.36 18.65
C SER A 201 -2.08 15.09 18.04
N THR A 202 -2.34 14.09 18.89
CA THR A 202 -3.07 12.86 18.53
C THR A 202 -4.52 13.14 18.08
N GLY A 203 -5.11 14.26 18.48
CA GLY A 203 -6.41 14.71 17.97
C GLY A 203 -6.37 15.09 16.49
N LYS A 204 -5.23 15.61 16.02
CA LYS A 204 -5.01 16.07 14.65
C LYS A 204 -4.39 14.99 13.75
N VAL A 205 -3.56 14.11 14.30
CA VAL A 205 -2.83 13.08 13.54
C VAL A 205 -3.06 11.72 14.17
N ARG A 206 -3.65 10.80 13.41
CA ARG A 206 -4.09 9.48 13.87
C ARG A 206 -3.64 8.38 12.93
N ALA A 207 -3.55 7.17 13.44
CA ALA A 207 -3.52 5.99 12.60
C ALA A 207 -4.93 5.67 12.07
N LEU A 208 -5.00 5.27 10.81
CA LEU A 208 -6.13 4.60 10.18
C LEU A 208 -5.52 3.42 9.41
N GLU A 209 -5.50 2.26 10.04
CA GLU A 209 -4.74 1.11 9.56
C GLU A 209 -5.33 0.52 8.27
N ASN A 210 -4.50 -0.19 7.50
CA ASN A 210 -4.98 -1.00 6.40
C ASN A 210 -5.68 -2.24 6.94
N GLY A 211 -6.68 -2.70 6.19
CA GLY A 211 -7.29 -4.00 6.38
C GLY A 211 -6.87 -5.00 5.30
N VAL A 212 -7.39 -6.18 5.38
CA VAL A 212 -7.32 -7.22 4.36
C VAL A 212 -8.73 -7.72 4.04
N ALA A 213 -8.98 -8.05 2.78
CA ALA A 213 -10.28 -8.60 2.35
C ALA A 213 -10.34 -10.08 2.78
N LEU A 214 -10.86 -10.33 3.98
CA LEU A 214 -10.84 -11.65 4.63
C LEU A 214 -11.69 -12.69 3.90
N ASP A 215 -12.75 -12.26 3.21
CA ASP A 215 -13.58 -13.16 2.39
C ASP A 215 -12.85 -13.55 1.10
N TYR A 216 -12.09 -12.62 0.52
CA TYR A 216 -11.27 -12.86 -0.66
C TYR A 216 -10.02 -13.65 -0.31
N PHE A 217 -9.21 -13.19 0.65
CA PHE A 217 -8.02 -13.89 1.15
C PHE A 217 -8.43 -14.88 2.25
N SER A 218 -9.17 -15.91 1.86
CA SER A 218 -9.55 -17.01 2.74
C SER A 218 -9.07 -18.34 2.17
N PRO A 219 -8.49 -19.24 2.99
CA PRO A 219 -8.16 -20.60 2.54
C PRO A 219 -9.41 -21.39 2.09
N ASP A 220 -10.61 -21.01 2.57
CA ASP A 220 -11.88 -21.63 2.26
C ASP A 220 -12.60 -20.98 1.06
N ALA A 221 -12.10 -19.85 0.54
CA ALA A 221 -12.68 -19.19 -0.62
C ALA A 221 -12.48 -20.02 -1.89
N GLN A 222 -13.36 -19.81 -2.87
CA GLN A 222 -13.21 -20.40 -4.19
C GLN A 222 -12.21 -19.57 -5.01
N PHE A 223 -11.17 -20.20 -5.53
CA PHE A 223 -10.18 -19.62 -6.44
C PHE A 223 -9.47 -20.76 -7.20
N GLU A 224 -8.88 -20.42 -8.32
CA GLU A 224 -8.11 -21.35 -9.11
C GLU A 224 -6.83 -21.77 -8.37
N ARG A 225 -6.64 -23.07 -8.20
CA ARG A 225 -5.44 -23.66 -7.61
C ARG A 225 -4.36 -23.78 -8.67
N LEU A 226 -3.09 -23.72 -8.28
CA LEU A 226 -2.00 -24.00 -9.20
C LEU A 226 -2.13 -25.41 -9.77
N SER A 227 -1.81 -25.57 -11.05
CA SER A 227 -1.63 -26.89 -11.64
C SER A 227 -0.48 -27.65 -10.94
N PRO A 228 -0.46 -28.98 -10.99
CA PRO A 228 0.65 -29.76 -10.45
C PRO A 228 2.03 -29.34 -11.00
N GLU A 229 2.08 -28.90 -12.25
CA GLU A 229 3.31 -28.45 -12.92
C GLU A 229 3.77 -27.10 -12.33
N GLU A 230 2.84 -26.14 -12.16
CA GLU A 230 3.14 -24.86 -11.53
C GLU A 230 3.55 -25.02 -10.07
N ARG A 231 2.85 -25.89 -9.33
CA ARG A 231 3.15 -26.17 -7.92
C ARG A 231 4.49 -26.88 -7.74
N GLY A 232 4.83 -27.82 -8.62
CA GLY A 232 5.97 -28.70 -8.49
C GLY A 232 5.92 -29.61 -7.25
N THR A 233 6.93 -30.46 -7.07
CA THR A 233 7.00 -31.47 -6.01
C THR A 233 7.73 -31.01 -4.76
N GLY A 234 8.72 -30.14 -4.89
CA GLY A 234 9.54 -29.61 -3.80
C GLY A 234 8.86 -28.50 -3.00
N PRO A 235 9.51 -28.03 -1.91
CA PRO A 235 9.04 -26.90 -1.15
C PRO A 235 8.87 -25.65 -2.03
N LEU A 236 7.72 -24.96 -1.90
CA LEU A 236 7.43 -23.73 -2.63
C LEU A 236 7.48 -22.52 -1.68
N LEU A 237 8.40 -21.62 -1.95
CA LEU A 237 8.52 -20.33 -1.29
C LEU A 237 7.91 -19.26 -2.19
N VAL A 238 7.11 -18.34 -1.64
CA VAL A 238 6.40 -17.34 -2.45
C VAL A 238 6.69 -15.95 -1.91
N PHE A 239 7.00 -15.03 -2.83
CA PHE A 239 6.98 -13.59 -2.60
C PHE A 239 5.97 -12.95 -3.55
N THR A 240 5.10 -12.08 -3.03
CA THR A 240 4.12 -11.36 -3.85
C THR A 240 4.40 -9.86 -3.88
N GLY A 241 4.15 -9.20 -5.02
CA GLY A 241 4.27 -7.74 -5.09
C GLY A 241 4.43 -7.19 -6.50
N GLN A 242 4.53 -5.87 -6.59
CA GLN A 242 4.81 -5.18 -7.84
C GLN A 242 6.33 -5.14 -8.07
N MET A 243 6.80 -5.66 -9.22
CA MET A 243 8.21 -5.96 -9.46
C MET A 243 8.98 -4.81 -10.16
N ASP A 244 8.38 -3.64 -10.32
CA ASP A 244 9.05 -2.36 -10.65
C ASP A 244 9.22 -1.45 -9.43
N TYR A 245 8.78 -1.89 -8.24
CA TYR A 245 8.96 -1.17 -6.99
C TYR A 245 10.30 -1.55 -6.33
N ARG A 246 11.18 -0.56 -6.18
CA ARG A 246 12.57 -0.76 -5.72
C ARG A 246 12.73 -1.65 -4.49
N PRO A 247 11.98 -1.46 -3.38
CA PRO A 247 12.08 -2.35 -2.22
C PRO A 247 11.77 -3.82 -2.52
N ASN A 248 10.83 -4.09 -3.44
CA ASN A 248 10.52 -5.46 -3.85
C ASN A 248 11.65 -6.06 -4.70
N ILE A 249 12.21 -5.26 -5.63
CA ILE A 249 13.35 -5.68 -6.47
C ILE A 249 14.54 -6.09 -5.59
N GLU A 250 14.92 -5.23 -4.63
CA GLU A 250 16.03 -5.49 -3.71
C GLU A 250 15.77 -6.73 -2.82
N ALA A 251 14.54 -6.92 -2.37
CA ALA A 251 14.15 -8.06 -1.54
C ALA A 251 14.26 -9.38 -2.30
N VAL A 252 13.67 -9.47 -3.50
CA VAL A 252 13.69 -10.72 -4.28
C VAL A 252 15.07 -11.04 -4.81
N ASP A 253 15.87 -10.04 -5.19
CA ASP A 253 17.26 -10.23 -5.61
C ASP A 253 18.13 -10.79 -4.47
N SER A 254 18.08 -10.16 -3.28
CA SER A 254 18.79 -10.62 -2.09
C SER A 254 18.38 -12.04 -1.69
N PHE A 255 17.07 -12.33 -1.65
CA PHE A 255 16.58 -13.65 -1.26
C PHE A 255 17.00 -14.73 -2.26
N ALA A 256 16.84 -14.47 -3.56
CA ALA A 256 17.18 -15.40 -4.62
C ALA A 256 18.69 -15.73 -4.66
N ARG A 257 19.56 -14.74 -4.40
CA ARG A 257 21.02 -14.92 -4.50
C ARG A 257 21.68 -15.38 -3.21
N ILE A 258 21.09 -15.04 -2.05
CA ILE A 258 21.77 -15.30 -0.76
C ILE A 258 21.03 -16.36 0.06
N SER A 259 19.70 -16.25 0.22
CA SER A 259 18.93 -17.18 1.06
C SER A 259 18.61 -18.49 0.34
N MET A 260 18.25 -18.44 -0.95
CA MET A 260 17.86 -19.63 -1.73
C MET A 260 18.97 -20.69 -1.87
N PRO A 261 20.25 -20.36 -2.12
CA PRO A 261 21.30 -21.38 -2.17
C PRO A 261 21.34 -22.26 -0.91
N ALA A 262 21.34 -21.65 0.29
CA ALA A 262 21.36 -22.40 1.55
C ALA A 262 20.10 -23.27 1.74
N ILE A 263 18.94 -22.81 1.28
CA ILE A 263 17.70 -23.60 1.33
C ILE A 263 17.78 -24.79 0.36
N ARG A 264 18.34 -24.58 -0.83
CA ARG A 264 18.49 -25.62 -1.84
C ARG A 264 19.57 -26.64 -1.51
N ASP A 265 20.56 -26.28 -0.72
CA ASP A 265 21.54 -27.24 -0.19
C ASP A 265 20.86 -28.32 0.67
N ALA A 266 19.81 -27.96 1.43
CA ALA A 266 19.02 -28.88 2.24
C ALA A 266 17.83 -29.49 1.46
N HIS A 267 17.27 -28.78 0.53
CA HIS A 267 16.12 -29.16 -0.30
C HIS A 267 16.39 -28.84 -1.78
N PRO A 268 17.08 -29.72 -2.54
CA PRO A 268 17.50 -29.45 -3.92
C PRO A 268 16.34 -29.05 -4.88
N ASP A 269 15.14 -29.53 -4.61
CA ASP A 269 13.93 -29.23 -5.41
C ASP A 269 13.17 -27.99 -4.89
N ALA A 270 13.66 -27.29 -3.87
CA ALA A 270 13.02 -26.09 -3.37
C ALA A 270 12.93 -25.02 -4.47
N ARG A 271 11.78 -24.36 -4.54
CA ARG A 271 11.46 -23.34 -5.54
C ARG A 271 11.09 -22.03 -4.86
N PHE A 272 11.51 -20.94 -5.48
CA PHE A 272 11.14 -19.58 -5.10
C PHE A 272 10.34 -18.92 -6.23
N ALA A 273 9.06 -18.69 -6.01
CA ALA A 273 8.19 -18.00 -6.95
C ALA A 273 8.11 -16.50 -6.61
N ILE A 274 8.55 -15.67 -7.54
CA ILE A 274 8.43 -14.20 -7.52
C ILE A 274 7.17 -13.86 -8.30
N VAL A 275 6.08 -13.61 -7.57
CA VAL A 275 4.74 -13.47 -8.13
C VAL A 275 4.35 -12.00 -8.17
N GLY A 276 4.14 -11.45 -9.38
CA GLY A 276 3.65 -10.09 -9.51
C GLY A 276 4.00 -9.41 -10.82
N ARG A 277 3.27 -8.34 -11.09
CA ARG A 277 3.33 -7.63 -12.37
C ARG A 277 4.54 -6.72 -12.52
N SER A 278 4.78 -6.34 -13.77
CA SER A 278 5.80 -5.37 -14.18
C SER A 278 7.22 -5.73 -13.72
N PRO A 279 7.70 -6.98 -13.91
CA PRO A 279 9.07 -7.30 -13.57
C PRO A 279 10.02 -6.45 -14.41
N THR A 280 11.03 -5.89 -13.74
CA THR A 280 12.15 -5.24 -14.44
C THR A 280 13.07 -6.30 -15.03
N ALA A 281 13.90 -5.91 -16.00
CA ALA A 281 14.91 -6.83 -16.58
C ALA A 281 15.82 -7.46 -15.50
N ALA A 282 16.11 -6.72 -14.42
CA ALA A 282 16.89 -7.25 -13.30
C ALA A 282 16.14 -8.37 -12.55
N VAL A 283 14.83 -8.25 -12.35
CA VAL A 283 14.00 -9.29 -11.73
C VAL A 283 13.81 -10.48 -12.68
N GLU A 284 13.55 -10.22 -13.98
CA GLU A 284 13.44 -11.29 -14.99
C GLU A 284 14.70 -12.15 -15.08
N ALA A 285 15.88 -11.51 -14.97
CA ALA A 285 17.15 -12.22 -14.98
C ALA A 285 17.31 -13.22 -13.80
N LEU A 286 16.57 -13.06 -12.70
CA LEU A 286 16.60 -14.00 -11.58
C LEU A 286 16.06 -15.39 -11.94
N ALA A 287 15.22 -15.48 -12.98
CA ALA A 287 14.71 -16.77 -13.48
C ALA A 287 15.81 -17.70 -14.00
N SER A 288 17.02 -17.17 -14.27
CA SER A 288 18.20 -18.01 -14.62
C SER A 288 18.82 -18.71 -13.41
N LEU A 289 18.48 -18.31 -12.19
CA LEU A 289 18.99 -18.94 -10.96
C LEU A 289 18.25 -20.26 -10.68
N PRO A 290 18.95 -21.28 -10.17
CA PRO A 290 18.36 -22.58 -9.87
C PRO A 290 17.17 -22.46 -8.91
N GLY A 291 16.00 -22.98 -9.30
CA GLY A 291 14.80 -23.01 -8.47
C GLY A 291 14.04 -21.67 -8.37
N VAL A 292 14.43 -20.63 -9.12
CA VAL A 292 13.74 -19.34 -9.13
C VAL A 292 12.77 -19.27 -10.33
N THR A 293 11.55 -18.83 -10.06
CA THR A 293 10.53 -18.59 -11.10
C THR A 293 10.01 -17.15 -10.97
N VAL A 294 9.94 -16.43 -12.08
CA VAL A 294 9.33 -15.10 -12.18
C VAL A 294 8.07 -15.22 -13.00
N THR A 295 6.90 -15.02 -12.38
CA THR A 295 5.62 -15.28 -13.05
C THR A 295 5.14 -14.13 -13.93
N GLY A 296 5.59 -12.91 -13.66
CA GLY A 296 4.91 -11.73 -14.17
C GLY A 296 3.52 -11.57 -13.52
N ALA A 297 2.61 -10.89 -14.22
CA ALA A 297 1.24 -10.72 -13.77
C ALA A 297 0.48 -12.05 -13.80
N VAL A 298 -0.18 -12.37 -12.69
CA VAL A 298 -1.08 -13.53 -12.57
C VAL A 298 -2.52 -13.06 -12.44
N ALA A 299 -3.47 -13.88 -12.88
CA ALA A 299 -4.90 -13.57 -12.80
C ALA A 299 -5.35 -13.53 -11.32
N ASP A 300 -4.86 -14.47 -10.51
CA ASP A 300 -5.18 -14.58 -9.09
C ASP A 300 -3.95 -15.00 -8.28
N VAL A 301 -3.57 -14.15 -7.32
CA VAL A 301 -2.43 -14.41 -6.44
C VAL A 301 -2.73 -15.48 -5.38
N ARG A 302 -4.02 -15.72 -5.10
CA ARG A 302 -4.45 -16.66 -4.05
C ARG A 302 -4.02 -18.09 -4.32
N GLY A 303 -3.99 -18.51 -5.58
CA GLY A 303 -3.49 -19.82 -5.98
C GLY A 303 -2.05 -20.04 -5.54
N TRP A 304 -1.19 -19.05 -5.74
CA TRP A 304 0.22 -19.06 -5.31
C TRP A 304 0.36 -19.03 -3.80
N LEU A 305 -0.38 -18.14 -3.13
CA LEU A 305 -0.37 -18.08 -1.66
C LEU A 305 -0.85 -19.41 -1.05
N ALA A 306 -1.95 -19.97 -1.55
CA ALA A 306 -2.49 -21.24 -1.05
C ALA A 306 -1.55 -22.42 -1.26
N ALA A 307 -0.74 -22.39 -2.33
CA ALA A 307 0.23 -23.45 -2.65
C ALA A 307 1.56 -23.30 -1.90
N ALA A 308 1.84 -22.11 -1.33
CA ALA A 308 3.11 -21.83 -0.64
C ALA A 308 3.29 -22.71 0.60
N ASP A 309 4.45 -23.29 0.78
CA ASP A 309 4.87 -23.87 2.06
C ASP A 309 5.29 -22.77 3.04
N VAL A 310 5.96 -21.71 2.54
CA VAL A 310 6.32 -20.51 3.31
C VAL A 310 6.18 -19.29 2.41
N VAL A 311 5.56 -18.22 2.91
CA VAL A 311 5.61 -16.92 2.27
C VAL A 311 6.75 -16.09 2.87
N VAL A 312 7.54 -15.45 2.02
CA VAL A 312 8.69 -14.67 2.45
C VAL A 312 8.51 -13.18 2.13
N ALA A 313 8.87 -12.32 3.07
CA ALA A 313 8.83 -10.87 2.92
C ALA A 313 10.14 -10.21 3.41
N PRO A 314 11.29 -10.44 2.72
CA PRO A 314 12.62 -10.05 3.18
C PRO A 314 12.96 -8.60 2.80
N LEU A 315 12.03 -7.65 3.05
CA LEU A 315 12.19 -6.25 2.68
C LEU A 315 13.23 -5.56 3.56
N ARG A 316 14.24 -4.94 2.96
CA ARG A 316 15.25 -4.13 3.68
C ARG A 316 14.77 -2.70 3.91
N ILE A 317 13.95 -2.23 3.01
CA ILE A 317 13.30 -0.92 3.08
C ILE A 317 11.79 -1.18 3.00
N ALA A 318 11.09 -0.96 4.09
CA ALA A 318 9.64 -1.00 4.13
C ALA A 318 9.15 0.13 5.03
N ARG A 319 8.03 0.73 4.66
CA ARG A 319 7.31 1.70 5.49
C ARG A 319 5.83 1.39 5.40
N GLY A 320 5.11 1.71 6.46
CA GLY A 320 3.71 1.39 6.56
C GLY A 320 3.42 -0.11 6.60
N ILE A 321 2.15 -0.45 6.61
CA ILE A 321 1.69 -1.86 6.66
C ILE A 321 1.91 -2.53 5.29
N GLN A 322 2.56 -3.68 5.32
CA GLN A 322 2.82 -4.47 4.12
C GLN A 322 1.64 -5.40 3.80
N ASN A 323 0.78 -5.02 2.86
CA ASN A 323 -0.40 -5.80 2.47
C ASN A 323 -0.07 -7.27 2.14
N LYS A 324 1.05 -7.53 1.46
CA LYS A 324 1.49 -8.90 1.14
C LYS A 324 1.66 -9.80 2.37
N VAL A 325 2.06 -9.21 3.51
CA VAL A 325 2.17 -9.93 4.80
C VAL A 325 0.77 -10.21 5.34
N LEU A 326 -0.13 -9.20 5.33
CA LEU A 326 -1.52 -9.38 5.76
C LEU A 326 -2.25 -10.42 4.90
N GLU A 327 -2.07 -10.38 3.57
CA GLU A 327 -2.67 -11.29 2.60
C GLU A 327 -2.21 -12.75 2.83
N ALA A 328 -0.90 -12.95 3.02
CA ALA A 328 -0.35 -14.27 3.32
C ALA A 328 -0.85 -14.82 4.66
N MET A 329 -0.88 -13.99 5.70
CA MET A 329 -1.41 -14.33 7.01
C MET A 329 -2.92 -14.62 6.94
N ALA A 330 -3.68 -13.84 6.17
CA ALA A 330 -5.09 -14.04 5.94
C ALA A 330 -5.37 -15.38 5.23
N MET A 331 -4.50 -15.81 4.32
CA MET A 331 -4.54 -17.13 3.69
C MET A 331 -4.06 -18.26 4.60
N GLY A 332 -3.78 -17.98 5.89
CA GLY A 332 -3.31 -18.97 6.85
C GLY A 332 -1.93 -19.55 6.52
N ARG A 333 -1.07 -18.79 5.80
CA ARG A 333 0.27 -19.24 5.46
C ARG A 333 1.29 -18.82 6.50
N PRO A 334 2.27 -19.69 6.80
CA PRO A 334 3.40 -19.29 7.63
C PRO A 334 4.24 -18.25 6.88
N VAL A 335 4.60 -17.18 7.59
CA VAL A 335 5.34 -16.05 7.02
C VAL A 335 6.69 -15.91 7.69
N VAL A 336 7.76 -15.78 6.87
CA VAL A 336 9.07 -15.30 7.29
C VAL A 336 9.26 -13.90 6.74
N ALA A 337 9.30 -12.90 7.62
CA ALA A 337 9.43 -11.50 7.25
C ALA A 337 10.70 -10.88 7.83
N SER A 338 11.16 -9.78 7.27
CA SER A 338 12.12 -8.90 7.95
C SER A 338 11.44 -8.09 9.05
N ALA A 339 12.23 -7.52 9.96
CA ALA A 339 11.70 -6.59 10.98
C ALA A 339 10.97 -5.41 10.31
N GLN A 340 11.53 -4.87 9.22
CA GLN A 340 10.94 -3.78 8.47
C GLN A 340 9.59 -4.18 7.82
N ALA A 341 9.48 -5.40 7.30
CA ALA A 341 8.24 -5.88 6.68
C ALA A 341 7.14 -6.16 7.69
N SER A 342 7.48 -6.45 8.94
CA SER A 342 6.53 -6.65 10.06
C SER A 342 6.22 -5.38 10.83
N GLU A 343 6.96 -4.29 10.60
CA GLU A 343 6.74 -3.01 11.25
C GLU A 343 5.35 -2.46 10.95
N GLY A 344 4.67 -1.99 11.98
CA GLY A 344 3.31 -1.45 11.87
C GLY A 344 2.20 -2.49 11.79
N ILE A 345 2.52 -3.79 11.77
CA ILE A 345 1.54 -4.85 11.90
C ILE A 345 1.45 -5.28 13.38
N ASP A 346 0.25 -5.23 13.95
CA ASP A 346 -0.02 -5.63 15.34
C ASP A 346 0.02 -7.15 15.47
N VAL A 347 1.23 -7.70 15.56
CA VAL A 347 1.52 -9.13 15.66
C VAL A 347 2.55 -9.43 16.74
N GLN A 348 2.51 -10.64 17.27
CA GLN A 348 3.57 -11.17 18.13
C GLN A 348 4.52 -12.01 17.28
N TRP A 349 5.79 -11.64 17.28
CA TRP A 349 6.84 -12.43 16.63
C TRP A 349 6.90 -13.83 17.24
N ASP A 350 7.30 -14.81 16.48
CA ASP A 350 7.37 -16.23 16.81
C ASP A 350 5.99 -16.91 17.10
N ARG A 351 4.91 -16.13 17.12
CA ARG A 351 3.55 -16.65 17.30
C ARG A 351 2.68 -16.49 16.03
N HIS A 352 2.74 -15.30 15.38
CA HIS A 352 1.92 -15.01 14.21
C HIS A 352 2.73 -14.99 12.92
N LEU A 353 4.02 -14.71 13.01
CA LEU A 353 5.01 -14.78 11.93
C LEU A 353 6.41 -14.91 12.52
N LEU A 354 7.39 -15.36 11.71
CA LEU A 354 8.79 -15.37 12.10
C LEU A 354 9.52 -14.17 11.53
N VAL A 355 10.43 -13.56 12.31
CA VAL A 355 11.18 -12.38 11.90
C VAL A 355 12.64 -12.67 11.78
N ALA A 356 13.21 -12.35 10.60
CA ALA A 356 14.62 -12.49 10.29
C ALA A 356 15.31 -11.12 10.25
N SER A 357 16.51 -11.01 10.80
CA SER A 357 17.34 -9.81 10.77
C SER A 357 18.30 -9.74 9.58
N ASN A 358 18.55 -10.88 8.91
CA ASN A 358 19.46 -11.00 7.78
C ASN A 358 19.16 -12.26 6.95
N ALA A 359 19.80 -12.37 5.78
CA ALA A 359 19.57 -13.46 4.83
C ALA A 359 19.89 -14.86 5.40
N GLY A 360 20.89 -14.98 6.27
CA GLY A 360 21.21 -16.26 6.93
C GLY A 360 20.08 -16.71 7.85
N GLN A 361 19.50 -15.79 8.62
CA GLN A 361 18.32 -16.08 9.43
C GLN A 361 17.07 -16.36 8.58
N GLU A 362 16.89 -15.66 7.46
CA GLU A 362 15.80 -15.95 6.52
C GLU A 362 15.83 -17.43 6.10
N ALA A 363 16.99 -17.91 5.62
CA ALA A 363 17.16 -19.29 5.23
C ALA A 363 16.94 -20.27 6.40
N ALA A 364 17.51 -19.97 7.57
CA ALA A 364 17.37 -20.82 8.77
C ALA A 364 15.90 -20.94 9.23
N LEU A 365 15.14 -19.84 9.24
CA LEU A 365 13.73 -19.83 9.63
C LEU A 365 12.85 -20.53 8.60
N VAL A 366 13.13 -20.39 7.31
CA VAL A 366 12.45 -21.15 6.25
C VAL A 366 12.72 -22.64 6.43
N LEU A 367 13.97 -23.07 6.61
CA LEU A 367 14.32 -24.47 6.84
C LEU A 367 13.65 -25.03 8.10
N LYS A 368 13.57 -24.25 9.18
CA LYS A 368 12.85 -24.63 10.41
C LYS A 368 11.38 -24.92 10.12
N LEU A 369 10.68 -24.08 9.35
CA LEU A 369 9.28 -24.29 8.98
C LEU A 369 9.10 -25.47 8.02
N LEU A 370 10.04 -25.73 7.14
CA LEU A 370 9.99 -26.87 6.23
C LEU A 370 10.19 -28.20 6.96
N ALA A 371 11.05 -28.21 8.00
CA ALA A 371 11.35 -29.39 8.81
C ALA A 371 10.21 -29.71 9.82
N ASP A 372 9.57 -28.69 10.40
CA ASP A 372 8.52 -28.83 11.40
C ASP A 372 7.14 -28.42 10.83
N LYS A 373 6.44 -29.41 10.29
CA LYS A 373 5.10 -29.20 9.69
C LYS A 373 4.06 -28.78 10.72
N GLN A 374 4.18 -29.19 11.99
CA GLN A 374 3.26 -28.80 13.04
C GLN A 374 3.46 -27.31 13.39
N LEU A 375 4.69 -26.88 13.60
CA LEU A 375 5.02 -25.46 13.82
C LEU A 375 4.52 -24.60 12.66
N SER A 376 4.73 -25.05 11.41
CA SER A 376 4.28 -24.36 10.20
C SER A 376 2.74 -24.17 10.20
N ALA A 377 2.00 -25.24 10.51
CA ALA A 377 0.54 -25.23 10.56
C ALA A 377 0.02 -24.33 11.71
N ASP A 378 0.59 -24.43 12.89
CA ASP A 378 0.20 -23.63 14.05
C ASP A 378 0.46 -22.15 13.84
N LEU A 379 1.61 -21.81 13.24
CA LEU A 379 1.93 -20.42 12.88
C LEU A 379 0.93 -19.86 11.87
N GLY A 380 0.61 -20.61 10.82
CA GLY A 380 -0.37 -20.18 9.81
C GLY A 380 -1.76 -19.99 10.40
N LYS A 381 -2.20 -20.91 11.27
CA LYS A 381 -3.48 -20.81 11.98
C LYS A 381 -3.55 -19.60 12.91
N ALA A 382 -2.49 -19.35 13.68
CA ALA A 382 -2.41 -18.19 14.56
C ALA A 382 -2.36 -16.87 13.76
N ALA A 383 -1.65 -16.87 12.62
CA ALA A 383 -1.61 -15.75 11.69
C ALA A 383 -3.03 -15.42 11.18
N ARG A 384 -3.77 -16.41 10.67
CA ARG A 384 -5.16 -16.21 10.19
C ARG A 384 -6.08 -15.71 11.31
N ALA A 385 -6.00 -16.29 12.50
CA ALA A 385 -6.82 -15.87 13.64
C ALA A 385 -6.59 -14.39 13.97
N ARG A 386 -5.31 -13.93 13.92
CA ARG A 386 -4.97 -12.52 14.16
C ARG A 386 -5.52 -11.60 13.08
N MET A 387 -5.52 -12.03 11.82
CA MET A 387 -6.12 -11.23 10.73
C MET A 387 -7.62 -11.08 10.91
N VAL A 388 -8.32 -12.16 11.24
CA VAL A 388 -9.77 -12.14 11.51
C VAL A 388 -10.12 -11.24 12.70
N GLU A 389 -9.31 -11.29 13.75
CA GLU A 389 -9.52 -10.47 14.96
C GLU A 389 -9.34 -8.97 14.71
N ARG A 390 -8.37 -8.58 13.85
CA ARG A 390 -7.86 -7.20 13.87
C ARG A 390 -7.89 -6.46 12.54
N TYR A 391 -7.83 -7.19 11.41
CA TYR A 391 -7.51 -6.58 10.11
C TYR A 391 -8.62 -6.67 9.06
N ASP A 392 -9.87 -6.94 9.48
CA ASP A 392 -11.00 -6.77 8.56
C ASP A 392 -11.19 -5.30 8.18
N TRP A 393 -11.46 -5.01 6.91
CA TRP A 393 -11.66 -3.64 6.43
C TRP A 393 -12.83 -2.94 7.14
N SER A 394 -13.88 -3.66 7.51
CA SER A 394 -15.01 -3.08 8.23
C SER A 394 -14.61 -2.61 9.62
N ALA A 395 -13.75 -3.35 10.30
CA ALA A 395 -13.23 -3.01 11.62
C ALA A 395 -12.20 -1.85 11.53
N THR A 396 -11.25 -1.92 10.60
CA THR A 396 -10.20 -0.88 10.47
C THR A 396 -10.77 0.48 10.05
N LEU A 397 -11.82 0.49 9.22
CA LEU A 397 -12.49 1.71 8.77
C LEU A 397 -13.71 2.12 9.62
N ALA A 398 -13.98 1.44 10.74
CA ALA A 398 -15.10 1.78 11.63
C ALA A 398 -15.06 3.22 12.15
N GLY A 399 -13.87 3.81 12.27
CA GLY A 399 -13.67 5.19 12.71
C GLY A 399 -13.92 6.27 11.65
N VAL A 400 -14.11 5.90 10.38
CA VAL A 400 -14.25 6.87 9.25
C VAL A 400 -15.43 7.83 9.43
N PRO A 401 -16.64 7.41 9.88
CA PRO A 401 -17.74 8.35 10.11
C PRO A 401 -17.34 9.51 11.03
N ALA A 402 -16.66 9.23 12.13
CA ALA A 402 -16.22 10.27 13.08
C ALA A 402 -15.14 11.21 12.49
N LEU A 403 -14.36 10.77 11.51
CA LEU A 403 -13.39 11.63 10.83
C LEU A 403 -14.07 12.68 9.95
N ILE A 404 -15.19 12.34 9.32
CA ILE A 404 -15.93 13.21 8.39
C ILE A 404 -17.09 13.97 9.05
N GLY A 405 -17.27 13.83 10.38
CA GLY A 405 -18.26 14.60 11.14
C GLY A 405 -19.59 13.89 11.36
N GLY A 406 -19.61 12.55 11.25
CA GLY A 406 -20.75 11.69 11.58
C GLY A 406 -20.76 11.28 13.04
#